data_7a679b55831b187bcdb961ed824facfe
#
_entry.id   7a679b55831b187bcdb961ed824facfe
#
_cell.length_a   1.000
_cell.length_b   1.000
_cell.length_c   1.000
_cell.angle_alpha   90.00
_cell.angle_beta   90.00
_cell.angle_gamma   90.00
#
_symmetry.space_group_name_H-M   'P 1'
#
loop_
_entity.id
_entity.type
_entity.pdbx_description
1 polymer ?
#
loop_
_entity_poly.entity_id
_entity_poly.type
_entity_poly.pdbx_seq_one_letter_code
_entity_poly.pdbx_strand_id
1 'polypeptide(L)'
;MVRQLIRPGLALAAALLASTAAHGRTVSIPFSATDFSHPLTIDNTYFPLVPGTVYTYVGESKDGCETNLVTVTNDTRVIDGVTTRVVHDQVFEGDSCTAAPSALAEDTLDYYAQDNAGNVWYFGEDSFNCEGAGHCTLSEGSWIAGSSPPSAMPGIIMLASPRSGDTYFQEQAGDVAVDQATVTSVGVTERPKRDDAYRTSYANCIVTKEFTTLEKGGIGSKTYCPGIGVVVDIDHHGPIFRSELVSISTTASALKFRTVPKH
;
A
#
# COMPACT_ATOMS: atom_id res chain seq x y z
N MET A 1 -35.90 -42.31 61.44
CA MET A 1 -36.06 -40.91 61.01
C MET A 1 -34.76 -40.41 60.36
N VAL A 2 -34.66 -40.46 59.04
CA VAL A 2 -33.45 -40.02 58.30
C VAL A 2 -33.86 -38.76 57.57
N ARG A 3 -33.17 -37.64 57.88
CA ARG A 3 -33.35 -36.36 57.24
C ARG A 3 -32.52 -36.33 55.97
N GLN A 4 -33.17 -36.24 54.82
CA GLN A 4 -32.51 -35.94 53.54
C GLN A 4 -32.18 -34.45 53.46
N LEU A 5 -30.90 -34.15 53.23
CA LEU A 5 -30.39 -32.80 52.90
C LEU A 5 -30.50 -32.56 51.38
N ILE A 6 -31.33 -31.62 51.00
CA ILE A 6 -31.46 -31.14 49.63
C ILE A 6 -30.28 -30.18 49.34
N ARG A 7 -29.45 -30.51 48.36
CA ARG A 7 -28.40 -29.62 47.83
C ARG A 7 -28.98 -28.76 46.70
N PRO A 8 -28.79 -27.42 46.71
CA PRO A 8 -29.19 -26.61 45.58
C PRO A 8 -28.21 -26.80 44.40
N GLY A 9 -28.76 -27.14 43.24
CA GLY A 9 -28.01 -27.23 41.98
C GLY A 9 -27.59 -25.86 41.51
N LEU A 10 -26.29 -25.73 41.24
CA LEU A 10 -25.68 -24.55 40.58
C LEU A 10 -25.98 -24.64 39.10
N ALA A 11 -26.87 -23.77 38.60
CA ALA A 11 -27.12 -23.64 37.16
C ALA A 11 -25.93 -22.86 36.53
N LEU A 12 -25.11 -23.54 35.74
CA LEU A 12 -24.06 -22.95 34.96
C LEU A 12 -24.68 -22.31 33.70
N ALA A 13 -24.82 -20.99 33.68
CA ALA A 13 -25.23 -20.26 32.48
C ALA A 13 -24.08 -20.24 31.51
N ALA A 14 -24.14 -21.06 30.46
CA ALA A 14 -23.23 -20.99 29.33
C ALA A 14 -23.54 -19.73 28.48
N ALA A 15 -22.73 -18.71 28.60
CA ALA A 15 -22.77 -17.57 27.67
C ALA A 15 -22.31 -18.03 26.31
N LEU A 16 -23.22 -18.21 25.36
CA LEU A 16 -22.90 -18.36 23.96
C LEU A 16 -22.33 -17.01 23.46
N LEU A 17 -21.02 -16.92 23.32
CA LEU A 17 -20.37 -15.89 22.52
C LEU A 17 -20.72 -16.17 21.05
N ALA A 18 -21.72 -15.48 20.52
CA ALA A 18 -22.00 -15.46 19.11
C ALA A 18 -20.81 -14.76 18.42
N SER A 19 -19.91 -15.55 17.85
CA SER A 19 -18.93 -15.07 16.91
C SER A 19 -19.67 -14.62 15.65
N THR A 20 -19.91 -13.30 15.52
CA THR A 20 -20.38 -12.73 14.28
C THR A 20 -19.23 -12.82 13.30
N ALA A 21 -19.30 -13.78 12.38
CA ALA A 21 -18.44 -13.81 11.22
C ALA A 21 -18.58 -12.43 10.51
N ALA A 22 -17.51 -11.66 10.48
CA ALA A 22 -17.49 -10.42 9.74
C ALA A 22 -17.68 -10.79 8.25
N HIS A 23 -18.88 -10.55 7.75
CA HIS A 23 -19.12 -10.67 6.30
C HIS A 23 -18.33 -9.54 5.63
N GLY A 24 -17.53 -9.89 4.62
CA GLY A 24 -16.80 -8.91 3.81
C GLY A 24 -17.77 -7.85 3.29
N ARG A 25 -17.40 -6.59 3.42
CA ARG A 25 -18.21 -5.44 2.98
C ARG A 25 -17.51 -4.77 1.80
N THR A 26 -18.15 -4.77 0.63
CA THR A 26 -17.70 -3.94 -0.48
C THR A 26 -17.92 -2.47 -0.13
N VAL A 27 -16.86 -1.70 -0.11
CA VAL A 27 -16.86 -0.24 0.09
C VAL A 27 -16.76 0.40 -1.28
N SER A 28 -17.79 1.13 -1.67
CA SER A 28 -17.82 1.93 -2.89
C SER A 28 -18.16 3.36 -2.52
N ILE A 29 -17.23 4.27 -2.76
CA ILE A 29 -17.38 5.71 -2.54
C ILE A 29 -17.42 6.36 -3.92
N PRO A 30 -18.52 7.04 -4.30
CA PRO A 30 -18.56 7.76 -5.56
C PRO A 30 -17.49 8.86 -5.59
N PHE A 31 -16.74 8.94 -6.68
CA PHE A 31 -15.78 10.02 -6.87
C PHE A 31 -16.49 11.35 -7.16
N SER A 32 -16.03 12.41 -6.53
CA SER A 32 -16.40 13.80 -6.87
C SER A 32 -15.23 14.73 -6.56
N ALA A 33 -14.78 15.50 -7.54
CA ALA A 33 -13.69 16.47 -7.36
C ALA A 33 -14.02 17.56 -6.30
N THR A 34 -15.31 17.77 -5.99
CA THR A 34 -15.73 18.74 -4.95
C THR A 34 -15.43 18.26 -3.53
N ASP A 35 -15.12 16.98 -3.35
CA ASP A 35 -14.82 16.39 -2.05
C ASP A 35 -13.34 16.56 -1.64
N PHE A 36 -12.57 17.34 -2.42
CA PHE A 36 -11.14 17.55 -2.22
C PHE A 36 -10.82 19.02 -1.93
N SER A 37 -11.13 19.51 -0.72
CA SER A 37 -10.83 20.91 -0.34
C SER A 37 -9.34 21.15 -0.07
N HIS A 38 -8.62 20.14 0.45
CA HIS A 38 -7.20 20.18 0.79
C HIS A 38 -6.47 18.92 0.30
N PRO A 39 -6.52 18.63 -1.01
CA PRO A 39 -6.12 17.32 -1.57
C PRO A 39 -4.67 16.93 -1.29
N LEU A 40 -3.79 17.93 -1.10
CA LEU A 40 -2.36 17.71 -0.88
C LEU A 40 -1.98 17.52 0.59
N THR A 41 -2.94 17.67 1.52
CA THR A 41 -2.75 17.32 2.94
C THR A 41 -3.11 15.85 3.11
N ILE A 42 -2.12 15.00 2.87
CA ILE A 42 -2.30 13.53 2.95
C ILE A 42 -1.73 13.08 4.29
N ASP A 43 -2.59 13.11 5.32
CA ASP A 43 -2.26 12.80 6.72
C ASP A 43 -3.02 11.57 7.25
N ASN A 44 -3.56 10.76 6.34
CA ASN A 44 -4.21 9.51 6.69
C ASN A 44 -3.32 8.67 7.62
N THR A 45 -3.92 8.07 8.65
CA THR A 45 -3.20 7.33 9.69
C THR A 45 -2.31 6.21 9.13
N TYR A 46 -2.75 5.53 8.07
CA TYR A 46 -2.08 4.36 7.51
C TYR A 46 -1.39 4.63 6.16
N PHE A 47 -1.59 5.81 5.58
CA PHE A 47 -0.97 6.20 4.31
C PHE A 47 -0.63 7.70 4.30
N PRO A 48 0.24 8.17 5.21
CA PRO A 48 0.67 9.57 5.21
C PRO A 48 1.71 9.81 4.12
N LEU A 49 1.55 10.91 3.36
CA LEU A 49 2.50 11.33 2.33
C LEU A 49 3.04 12.74 2.66
N VAL A 50 4.12 12.79 3.43
CA VAL A 50 4.78 14.05 3.82
C VAL A 50 5.83 14.40 2.76
N PRO A 51 5.70 15.53 2.03
CA PRO A 51 6.66 15.91 1.01
C PRO A 51 8.10 15.99 1.53
N GLY A 52 9.03 15.48 0.72
CA GLY A 52 10.44 15.38 1.06
C GLY A 52 10.82 14.08 1.79
N THR A 53 9.87 13.23 2.14
CA THR A 53 10.16 11.92 2.72
C THR A 53 10.60 10.93 1.64
N VAL A 54 11.60 10.13 1.95
CA VAL A 54 12.06 9.00 1.14
C VAL A 54 11.99 7.74 1.99
N TYR A 55 11.21 6.79 1.53
CA TYR A 55 11.15 5.44 2.08
C TYR A 55 12.06 4.52 1.27
N THR A 56 12.82 3.67 1.94
CA THR A 56 13.61 2.63 1.29
C THR A 56 13.12 1.28 1.75
N TYR A 57 12.73 0.46 0.80
CA TYR A 57 12.35 -0.93 1.04
C TYR A 57 13.40 -1.84 0.42
N VAL A 58 13.61 -3.00 1.03
CA VAL A 58 14.50 -4.03 0.51
C VAL A 58 13.80 -5.37 0.58
N GLY A 59 13.78 -6.06 -0.55
CA GLY A 59 13.27 -7.40 -0.70
C GLY A 59 14.35 -8.35 -1.23
N GLU A 60 14.27 -9.61 -0.86
CA GLU A 60 15.19 -10.64 -1.29
C GLU A 60 14.43 -11.91 -1.65
N SER A 61 14.81 -12.49 -2.77
CA SER A 61 14.34 -13.80 -3.24
C SER A 61 15.50 -14.66 -3.67
N LYS A 62 15.23 -15.90 -4.09
CA LYS A 62 16.25 -16.76 -4.70
C LYS A 62 16.80 -16.23 -6.03
N ASP A 63 16.12 -15.29 -6.66
CA ASP A 63 16.44 -14.76 -7.99
C ASP A 63 17.18 -13.42 -7.90
N GLY A 64 17.38 -12.83 -6.72
CA GLY A 64 18.11 -11.59 -6.50
C GLY A 64 17.56 -10.72 -5.39
N CYS A 65 18.04 -9.50 -5.38
CA CYS A 65 17.65 -8.44 -4.45
C CYS A 65 16.97 -7.30 -5.18
N GLU A 66 15.94 -6.77 -4.57
CA GLU A 66 15.26 -5.57 -5.00
C GLU A 66 15.39 -4.47 -3.93
N THR A 67 15.68 -3.26 -4.37
CA THR A 67 15.61 -2.06 -3.54
C THR A 67 14.60 -1.10 -4.17
N ASN A 68 13.59 -0.75 -3.41
CA ASN A 68 12.58 0.21 -3.83
C ASN A 68 12.75 1.53 -3.07
N LEU A 69 12.79 2.66 -3.81
CA LEU A 69 12.88 4.01 -3.29
C LEU A 69 11.59 4.77 -3.61
N VAL A 70 10.77 4.99 -2.59
CA VAL A 70 9.53 5.75 -2.69
C VAL A 70 9.76 7.16 -2.18
N THR A 71 9.76 8.15 -3.06
CA THR A 71 10.01 9.56 -2.74
C THR A 71 8.71 10.36 -2.83
N VAL A 72 8.26 10.90 -1.72
CA VAL A 72 7.15 11.87 -1.71
C VAL A 72 7.69 13.22 -2.18
N THR A 73 7.39 13.60 -3.42
CA THR A 73 7.92 14.83 -4.02
C THR A 73 7.13 16.07 -3.60
N ASN A 74 7.60 17.25 -3.96
CA ASN A 74 6.82 18.50 -3.87
C ASN A 74 5.98 18.76 -5.14
N ASP A 75 6.20 17.96 -6.18
CA ASP A 75 5.51 18.14 -7.45
C ASP A 75 4.03 17.76 -7.35
N THR A 76 3.25 18.33 -8.24
CA THR A 76 1.81 18.11 -8.29
C THR A 76 1.34 17.99 -9.73
N ARG A 77 0.24 17.28 -9.95
CA ARG A 77 -0.45 17.18 -11.24
C ARG A 77 -1.95 17.34 -11.03
N VAL A 78 -2.63 18.04 -11.91
CA VAL A 78 -4.10 18.08 -11.89
C VAL A 78 -4.63 16.95 -12.74
N ILE A 79 -5.41 16.05 -12.11
CA ILE A 79 -6.03 14.88 -12.76
C ILE A 79 -7.51 14.88 -12.39
N ASP A 80 -8.38 14.78 -13.37
CA ASP A 80 -9.85 14.77 -13.23
C ASP A 80 -10.39 15.85 -12.27
N GLY A 81 -9.82 17.07 -12.39
CA GLY A 81 -10.20 18.24 -11.60
C GLY A 81 -9.62 18.31 -10.19
N VAL A 82 -8.83 17.33 -9.76
CA VAL A 82 -8.18 17.29 -8.44
C VAL A 82 -6.67 17.51 -8.57
N THR A 83 -6.09 18.36 -7.70
CA THR A 83 -4.63 18.49 -7.61
C THR A 83 -4.06 17.33 -6.81
N THR A 84 -3.24 16.49 -7.43
CA THR A 84 -2.63 15.32 -6.82
C THR A 84 -1.19 15.57 -6.42
N ARG A 85 -0.72 14.84 -5.42
CA ARG A 85 0.69 14.72 -5.02
C ARG A 85 1.38 13.72 -5.94
N VAL A 86 2.57 14.07 -6.45
CA VAL A 86 3.41 13.13 -7.18
C VAL A 86 4.29 12.39 -6.18
N VAL A 87 4.24 11.07 -6.21
CA VAL A 87 5.17 10.18 -5.53
C VAL A 87 6.03 9.51 -6.61
N HIS A 88 7.33 9.54 -6.42
CA HIS A 88 8.27 8.91 -7.35
C HIS A 88 8.72 7.58 -6.76
N ASP A 89 8.34 6.51 -7.39
CA ASP A 89 8.66 5.15 -7.02
C ASP A 89 9.70 4.59 -8.00
N GLN A 90 10.82 4.07 -7.46
CA GLN A 90 11.92 3.55 -8.26
C GLN A 90 12.35 2.19 -7.74
N VAL A 91 12.24 1.18 -8.59
CA VAL A 91 12.68 -0.18 -8.28
C VAL A 91 14.05 -0.44 -8.92
N PHE A 92 14.96 -0.93 -8.10
CA PHE A 92 16.31 -1.33 -8.49
C PHE A 92 16.53 -2.79 -8.20
N GLU A 93 17.04 -3.52 -9.20
CA GLU A 93 17.40 -4.93 -9.07
C GLU A 93 18.91 -5.12 -8.99
N GLY A 94 19.32 -6.18 -8.32
CA GLY A 94 20.72 -6.58 -8.18
C GLY A 94 20.86 -8.03 -7.71
N ASP A 95 22.04 -8.59 -7.86
CA ASP A 95 22.34 -9.97 -7.45
C ASP A 95 22.38 -10.15 -5.93
N SER A 96 22.49 -9.05 -5.17
CA SER A 96 22.67 -9.08 -3.72
C SER A 96 22.21 -7.80 -3.05
N CYS A 97 21.52 -7.94 -1.92
CA CYS A 97 21.10 -6.80 -1.08
C CYS A 97 22.25 -6.14 -0.29
N THR A 98 23.44 -6.70 -0.31
CA THR A 98 24.63 -6.14 0.37
C THR A 98 25.45 -5.22 -0.53
N ALA A 99 25.21 -5.24 -1.83
CA ALA A 99 25.81 -4.33 -2.80
C ALA A 99 24.89 -3.13 -3.08
N ALA A 100 25.45 -2.02 -3.58
CA ALA A 100 24.62 -0.93 -4.04
C ALA A 100 23.74 -1.43 -5.21
N PRO A 101 22.45 -1.07 -5.25
CA PRO A 101 21.56 -1.48 -6.34
C PRO A 101 22.11 -0.98 -7.68
N SER A 102 22.16 -1.86 -8.67
CA SER A 102 22.93 -1.61 -9.89
C SER A 102 22.09 -1.29 -11.13
N ALA A 103 20.87 -1.79 -11.21
CA ALA A 103 20.01 -1.61 -12.37
C ALA A 103 18.65 -1.02 -11.96
N LEU A 104 18.25 0.06 -12.61
CA LEU A 104 16.88 0.56 -12.53
C LEU A 104 16.00 -0.39 -13.35
N ALA A 105 15.02 -0.99 -12.73
CA ALA A 105 14.07 -1.92 -13.34
C ALA A 105 12.73 -1.24 -13.61
N GLU A 106 12.30 -0.35 -12.70
CA GLU A 106 11.06 0.40 -12.84
C GLU A 106 11.25 1.84 -12.37
N ASP A 107 10.58 2.78 -13.06
CA ASP A 107 10.54 4.21 -12.75
C ASP A 107 9.10 4.72 -12.89
N THR A 108 8.43 4.96 -11.77
CA THR A 108 6.99 5.23 -11.74
C THR A 108 6.68 6.55 -11.05
N LEU A 109 5.75 7.31 -11.61
CA LEU A 109 5.18 8.51 -11.01
C LEU A 109 3.73 8.23 -10.65
N ASP A 110 3.47 8.08 -9.37
CA ASP A 110 2.13 7.85 -8.79
C ASP A 110 1.44 9.15 -8.41
N TYR A 111 0.12 9.19 -8.50
CA TYR A 111 -0.68 10.39 -8.25
C TYR A 111 -1.73 10.16 -7.16
N TYR A 112 -1.51 10.80 -6.00
CA TYR A 112 -2.38 10.63 -4.83
C TYR A 112 -3.02 11.95 -4.38
N ALA A 113 -4.23 11.86 -3.81
CA ALA A 113 -4.89 12.97 -3.12
C ALA A 113 -5.74 12.44 -1.96
N GLN A 114 -5.95 13.25 -0.93
CA GLN A 114 -6.83 12.92 0.19
C GLN A 114 -8.13 13.70 0.09
N ASP A 115 -9.27 13.00 0.24
CA ASP A 115 -10.58 13.63 0.30
C ASP A 115 -10.88 14.24 1.68
N ASN A 116 -11.99 14.99 1.77
CA ASN A 116 -12.42 15.65 3.01
C ASN A 116 -12.82 14.66 4.13
N ALA A 117 -13.07 13.39 3.79
CA ALA A 117 -13.37 12.33 4.75
C ALA A 117 -12.10 11.64 5.26
N GLY A 118 -10.94 11.91 4.63
CA GLY A 118 -9.64 11.34 4.99
C GLY A 118 -9.28 10.05 4.22
N ASN A 119 -10.05 9.67 3.19
CA ASN A 119 -9.64 8.58 2.31
C ASN A 119 -8.54 9.08 1.37
N VAL A 120 -7.52 8.26 1.14
CA VAL A 120 -6.49 8.55 0.12
C VAL A 120 -6.89 7.86 -1.17
N TRP A 121 -6.95 8.67 -2.23
CA TRP A 121 -7.32 8.24 -3.57
C TRP A 121 -6.10 8.13 -4.46
N TYR A 122 -6.11 7.13 -5.32
CA TYR A 122 -5.11 6.90 -6.37
C TYR A 122 -5.70 7.30 -7.72
N PHE A 123 -5.02 8.22 -8.39
CA PHE A 123 -5.48 8.83 -9.64
C PHE A 123 -4.79 8.25 -10.87
N GLY A 124 -3.89 7.30 -10.67
CA GLY A 124 -3.14 6.64 -11.73
C GLY A 124 -1.64 6.81 -11.60
N GLU A 125 -0.95 6.34 -12.62
CA GLU A 125 0.50 6.31 -12.69
C GLU A 125 1.02 6.49 -14.12
N ASP A 126 2.20 7.11 -14.24
CA ASP A 126 3.05 6.97 -15.40
C ASP A 126 4.19 6.00 -15.01
N SER A 127 4.04 4.73 -15.33
CA SER A 127 5.00 3.68 -15.01
C SER A 127 5.86 3.34 -16.23
N PHE A 128 7.16 3.14 -16.02
CA PHE A 128 8.12 2.79 -17.04
C PHE A 128 8.92 1.56 -16.64
N ASN A 129 8.95 0.56 -17.53
CA ASN A 129 9.87 -0.57 -17.43
C ASN A 129 11.23 -0.18 -17.96
N CYS A 130 12.30 -0.41 -17.20
CA CYS A 130 13.64 0.01 -17.50
C CYS A 130 14.58 -1.19 -17.72
N GLU A 131 15.31 -1.17 -18.84
CA GLU A 131 16.37 -2.14 -19.14
C GLU A 131 17.75 -1.47 -18.93
N GLY A 132 18.22 -1.49 -17.68
CA GLY A 132 19.51 -0.88 -17.33
C GLY A 132 19.51 0.66 -17.38
N ALA A 133 20.69 1.27 -17.35
CA ALA A 133 20.83 2.72 -17.26
C ALA A 133 20.37 3.42 -18.55
N GLY A 134 19.13 3.94 -18.55
CA GLY A 134 18.67 4.94 -19.52
C GLY A 134 17.74 4.45 -20.62
N HIS A 135 17.30 3.20 -20.62
CA HIS A 135 16.30 2.70 -21.57
C HIS A 135 15.01 2.32 -20.81
N CYS A 136 14.11 3.30 -20.62
CA CYS A 136 12.81 3.07 -20.04
C CYS A 136 11.71 3.22 -21.09
N THR A 137 10.77 2.30 -21.11
CA THR A 137 9.59 2.31 -22.00
C THR A 137 8.33 2.38 -21.16
N LEU A 138 7.34 3.13 -21.62
CA LEU A 138 6.05 3.23 -20.93
C LEU A 138 5.46 1.82 -20.73
N SER A 139 5.09 1.51 -19.50
CA SER A 139 4.43 0.25 -19.15
C SER A 139 3.01 0.19 -19.71
N GLU A 140 2.58 -1.00 -20.13
CA GLU A 140 1.19 -1.25 -20.55
C GLU A 140 0.20 -1.07 -19.38
N GLY A 141 0.67 -1.17 -18.13
CA GLY A 141 -0.11 -0.93 -16.91
C GLY A 141 -0.32 0.56 -16.58
N SER A 142 0.36 1.50 -17.25
CA SER A 142 0.18 2.93 -16.99
C SER A 142 -1.24 3.39 -17.28
N TRP A 143 -1.80 4.17 -16.36
CA TRP A 143 -3.15 4.71 -16.50
C TRP A 143 -3.32 6.06 -15.78
N ILE A 144 -4.26 6.88 -16.25
CA ILE A 144 -4.59 8.17 -15.64
C ILE A 144 -6.10 8.33 -15.59
N ALA A 145 -6.67 8.59 -14.44
CA ALA A 145 -8.10 8.80 -14.24
C ALA A 145 -8.65 9.90 -15.16
N GLY A 146 -9.82 9.65 -15.76
CA GLY A 146 -10.50 10.56 -16.68
C GLY A 146 -9.79 10.78 -18.02
N SER A 147 -8.68 10.07 -18.30
CA SER A 147 -7.84 10.36 -19.48
C SER A 147 -7.37 9.10 -20.21
N SER A 148 -6.69 8.18 -19.55
CA SER A 148 -6.06 7.03 -20.20
C SER A 148 -6.18 5.76 -19.35
N PRO A 149 -7.05 4.81 -19.73
CA PRO A 149 -8.12 4.95 -20.76
C PRO A 149 -9.16 6.01 -20.34
N PRO A 150 -9.96 6.56 -21.27
CA PRO A 150 -10.93 7.62 -20.96
C PRO A 150 -11.99 7.25 -19.93
N SER A 151 -12.24 5.96 -19.73
CA SER A 151 -13.17 5.42 -18.72
C SER A 151 -12.53 5.16 -17.38
N ALA A 152 -11.21 5.37 -17.24
CA ALA A 152 -10.54 5.18 -15.97
C ALA A 152 -11.07 6.15 -14.92
N MET A 153 -11.30 5.65 -13.72
CA MET A 153 -11.71 6.44 -12.55
C MET A 153 -10.68 6.26 -11.44
N PRO A 154 -10.53 7.26 -10.55
CA PRO A 154 -9.64 7.09 -9.41
C PRO A 154 -10.17 5.99 -8.48
N GLY A 155 -9.26 5.23 -7.88
CA GLY A 155 -9.54 4.26 -6.84
C GLY A 155 -9.14 4.78 -5.47
N ILE A 156 -9.37 3.97 -4.44
CA ILE A 156 -9.00 4.29 -3.05
C ILE A 156 -7.81 3.44 -2.67
N ILE A 157 -6.64 4.06 -2.43
CA ILE A 157 -5.49 3.31 -1.93
C ILE A 157 -5.61 3.01 -0.44
N MET A 158 -6.23 3.94 0.33
CA MET A 158 -6.42 3.74 1.77
C MET A 158 -7.71 4.42 2.26
N LEU A 159 -8.54 3.66 2.97
CA LEU A 159 -9.74 4.19 3.63
C LEU A 159 -9.37 5.09 4.83
N ALA A 160 -10.20 6.08 5.12
CA ALA A 160 -10.05 6.93 6.32
C ALA A 160 -10.17 6.12 7.62
N SER A 161 -10.99 5.08 7.63
CA SER A 161 -11.25 4.22 8.79
C SER A 161 -11.42 2.77 8.35
N PRO A 162 -10.33 2.09 7.97
CA PRO A 162 -10.38 0.72 7.48
C PRO A 162 -10.87 -0.26 8.57
N ARG A 163 -11.70 -1.22 8.18
CA ARG A 163 -12.23 -2.27 9.05
C ARG A 163 -11.97 -3.63 8.42
N SER A 164 -11.74 -4.64 9.25
CA SER A 164 -11.61 -6.01 8.76
C SER A 164 -12.84 -6.43 7.95
N GLY A 165 -12.60 -6.96 6.75
CA GLY A 165 -13.62 -7.33 5.76
C GLY A 165 -13.98 -6.24 4.76
N ASP A 166 -13.52 -4.99 4.91
CA ASP A 166 -13.70 -3.96 3.88
C ASP A 166 -12.94 -4.33 2.61
N THR A 167 -13.62 -4.33 1.46
CA THR A 167 -13.04 -4.59 0.14
C THR A 167 -13.36 -3.41 -0.76
N TYR A 168 -12.36 -2.89 -1.47
CA TYR A 168 -12.48 -1.70 -2.32
C TYR A 168 -11.51 -1.77 -3.50
N PHE A 169 -11.84 -1.02 -4.56
CA PHE A 169 -10.95 -0.84 -5.71
C PHE A 169 -9.86 0.18 -5.39
N GLN A 170 -8.61 -0.22 -5.62
CA GLN A 170 -7.45 0.66 -5.60
C GLN A 170 -7.24 1.29 -6.98
N GLU A 171 -7.61 0.59 -8.04
CA GLU A 171 -7.51 1.01 -9.43
C GLU A 171 -8.79 0.67 -10.18
N GLN A 172 -9.21 1.54 -11.10
CA GLN A 172 -10.43 1.39 -11.87
C GLN A 172 -10.20 1.84 -13.33
N ALA A 173 -9.26 1.21 -14.01
CA ALA A 173 -8.84 1.56 -15.37
C ALA A 173 -9.20 0.51 -16.42
N GLY A 174 -10.34 -0.13 -16.28
CA GLY A 174 -10.88 -1.07 -17.26
C GLY A 174 -10.03 -2.33 -17.43
N ASP A 175 -9.51 -2.56 -18.65
CA ASP A 175 -8.65 -3.72 -18.93
C ASP A 175 -7.16 -3.47 -18.66
N VAL A 176 -6.81 -2.30 -18.09
CA VAL A 176 -5.43 -1.89 -17.83
C VAL A 176 -5.04 -2.17 -16.39
N ALA A 177 -5.81 -1.67 -15.43
CA ALA A 177 -5.55 -1.81 -14.00
C ALA A 177 -6.87 -1.86 -13.21
N VAL A 178 -7.10 -2.92 -12.45
CA VAL A 178 -8.33 -3.12 -11.65
C VAL A 178 -8.03 -3.74 -10.29
N ASP A 179 -6.96 -3.28 -9.68
CA ASP A 179 -6.52 -3.80 -8.41
C ASP A 179 -7.49 -3.47 -7.28
N GLN A 180 -7.64 -4.43 -6.39
CA GLN A 180 -8.52 -4.38 -5.24
C GLN A 180 -7.79 -4.75 -3.97
N ALA A 181 -8.17 -4.13 -2.87
CA ALA A 181 -7.71 -4.52 -1.54
C ALA A 181 -8.87 -5.01 -0.67
N THR A 182 -8.59 -6.03 0.14
CA THR A 182 -9.43 -6.43 1.26
C THR A 182 -8.66 -6.26 2.56
N VAL A 183 -9.17 -5.47 3.48
CA VAL A 183 -8.61 -5.38 4.84
C VAL A 183 -8.86 -6.69 5.56
N THR A 184 -7.81 -7.48 5.77
CA THR A 184 -7.92 -8.80 6.41
C THR A 184 -7.81 -8.72 7.93
N SER A 185 -7.01 -7.76 8.43
CA SER A 185 -6.76 -7.61 9.86
C SER A 185 -6.55 -6.15 10.26
N VAL A 186 -6.94 -5.80 11.47
CA VAL A 186 -6.74 -4.47 12.09
C VAL A 186 -6.15 -4.63 13.49
N GLY A 187 -5.35 -3.65 13.94
CA GLY A 187 -4.78 -3.65 15.28
C GLY A 187 -3.69 -4.71 15.50
N VAL A 188 -3.07 -5.21 14.43
CA VAL A 188 -2.02 -6.22 14.53
C VAL A 188 -0.67 -5.62 14.93
N THR A 189 0.20 -6.47 15.46
CA THR A 189 1.62 -6.14 15.65
C THR A 189 2.43 -6.81 14.55
N GLU A 190 3.08 -6.00 13.71
CA GLU A 190 4.03 -6.49 12.70
C GLU A 190 5.44 -6.57 13.29
N ARG A 191 6.17 -7.63 12.94
CA ARG A 191 7.59 -7.82 13.24
C ARG A 191 8.31 -8.17 11.95
N PRO A 192 9.04 -7.22 11.37
CA PRO A 192 9.87 -7.47 10.20
C PRO A 192 10.85 -8.62 10.45
N LYS A 193 11.24 -9.31 9.37
CA LYS A 193 12.18 -10.44 9.45
C LYS A 193 13.62 -10.02 9.20
N ARG A 194 13.82 -8.85 8.57
CA ARG A 194 15.15 -8.32 8.29
C ARG A 194 15.79 -7.73 9.54
N ASP A 195 17.08 -8.00 9.74
CA ASP A 195 17.87 -7.45 10.86
C ASP A 195 18.11 -5.94 10.69
N ASP A 196 18.10 -5.44 9.44
CA ASP A 196 18.26 -4.02 9.08
C ASP A 196 16.94 -3.27 8.91
N ALA A 197 15.80 -3.87 9.30
CA ALA A 197 14.50 -3.21 9.26
C ALA A 197 14.50 -1.89 10.05
N TYR A 198 13.75 -0.89 9.56
CA TYR A 198 13.64 0.44 10.18
C TYR A 198 13.23 0.38 11.66
N ARG A 199 12.39 -0.58 12.02
CA ARG A 199 12.02 -0.90 13.42
C ARG A 199 11.87 -2.41 13.58
N THR A 200 12.15 -2.90 14.76
CA THR A 200 11.99 -4.31 15.11
C THR A 200 10.53 -4.72 15.36
N SER A 201 9.63 -3.76 15.56
CA SER A 201 8.20 -4.00 15.80
C SER A 201 7.38 -2.76 15.53
N TYR A 202 6.18 -2.96 15.00
CA TYR A 202 5.15 -1.94 14.75
C TYR A 202 3.84 -2.40 15.38
N ALA A 203 3.14 -1.51 16.06
CA ALA A 203 1.85 -1.82 16.71
C ALA A 203 0.68 -1.16 15.98
N ASN A 204 -0.52 -1.71 16.18
CA ASN A 204 -1.79 -1.21 15.63
C ASN A 204 -1.81 -1.12 14.10
N CYS A 205 -1.08 -1.99 13.42
CA CYS A 205 -1.08 -2.04 11.97
C CYS A 205 -2.35 -2.67 11.40
N ILE A 206 -2.59 -2.45 10.13
CA ILE A 206 -3.60 -3.15 9.35
C ILE A 206 -2.91 -4.00 8.29
N VAL A 207 -3.55 -5.09 7.89
CA VAL A 207 -3.10 -5.94 6.79
C VAL A 207 -4.16 -5.95 5.71
N THR A 208 -3.74 -5.70 4.48
CA THR A 208 -4.56 -5.91 3.28
C THR A 208 -4.14 -7.17 2.55
N LYS A 209 -5.10 -7.79 1.89
CA LYS A 209 -4.87 -8.71 0.79
C LYS A 209 -5.19 -7.95 -0.48
N GLU A 210 -4.25 -7.91 -1.40
CA GLU A 210 -4.38 -7.22 -2.68
C GLU A 210 -4.49 -8.23 -3.81
N PHE A 211 -5.35 -7.97 -4.78
CA PHE A 211 -5.62 -8.89 -5.88
C PHE A 211 -6.19 -8.15 -7.09
N THR A 212 -5.93 -8.69 -8.27
CA THR A 212 -6.51 -8.21 -9.53
C THR A 212 -7.36 -9.31 -10.17
N THR A 213 -8.33 -8.90 -10.99
CA THR A 213 -9.11 -9.81 -11.82
C THR A 213 -8.50 -10.02 -13.21
N LEU A 214 -7.50 -9.21 -13.57
CA LEU A 214 -6.81 -9.32 -14.86
C LEU A 214 -5.85 -10.51 -14.91
N GLU A 215 -5.29 -10.88 -13.77
CA GLU A 215 -4.32 -11.96 -13.66
C GLU A 215 -4.79 -13.07 -12.71
N LYS A 216 -4.68 -14.33 -13.15
CA LYS A 216 -4.96 -15.46 -12.26
C LYS A 216 -3.83 -15.63 -11.25
N GLY A 217 -4.17 -15.50 -9.97
CA GLY A 217 -3.23 -15.75 -8.87
C GLY A 217 -2.39 -14.55 -8.47
N GLY A 218 -2.56 -13.40 -9.11
CA GLY A 218 -1.99 -12.13 -8.64
C GLY A 218 -2.57 -11.80 -7.27
N ILE A 219 -1.87 -12.17 -6.21
CA ILE A 219 -2.27 -11.94 -4.82
C ILE A 219 -1.06 -11.42 -4.08
N GLY A 220 -1.21 -10.21 -3.55
CA GLY A 220 -0.26 -9.62 -2.63
C GLY A 220 -0.84 -9.44 -1.23
N SER A 221 -0.01 -9.03 -0.30
CA SER A 221 -0.47 -8.51 0.99
C SER A 221 0.46 -7.42 1.47
N LYS A 222 -0.13 -6.30 1.92
CA LYS A 222 0.61 -5.18 2.49
C LYS A 222 0.25 -5.00 3.96
N THR A 223 1.24 -4.67 4.77
CA THR A 223 1.05 -4.26 6.15
C THR A 223 1.31 -2.76 6.25
N TYR A 224 0.28 -2.01 6.64
CA TYR A 224 0.34 -0.57 6.85
C TYR A 224 0.33 -0.26 8.33
N CYS A 225 1.23 0.61 8.79
CA CYS A 225 1.35 0.96 10.20
C CYS A 225 1.17 2.45 10.46
N PRO A 226 0.56 2.83 11.61
CA PRO A 226 0.19 4.22 11.90
C PRO A 226 1.37 5.18 11.79
N GLY A 227 1.16 6.29 11.06
CA GLY A 227 2.12 7.38 10.89
C GLY A 227 3.33 7.05 10.02
N ILE A 228 3.32 5.87 9.35
CA ILE A 228 4.43 5.41 8.51
C ILE A 228 3.94 5.10 7.09
N GLY A 229 2.90 4.31 6.95
CA GLY A 229 2.47 3.72 5.69
C GLY A 229 2.84 2.25 5.61
N VAL A 230 3.20 1.78 4.42
CA VAL A 230 3.64 0.40 4.18
C VAL A 230 4.92 0.13 4.97
N VAL A 231 4.98 -1.00 5.66
CA VAL A 231 6.19 -1.48 6.36
C VAL A 231 6.63 -2.85 5.88
N VAL A 232 5.70 -3.63 5.32
CA VAL A 232 5.94 -4.92 4.69
C VAL A 232 5.04 -5.04 3.48
N ASP A 233 5.61 -5.47 2.39
CA ASP A 233 4.91 -5.88 1.17
C ASP A 233 5.30 -7.31 0.82
N ILE A 234 4.31 -8.15 0.53
CA ILE A 234 4.54 -9.55 0.17
C ILE A 234 3.79 -9.84 -1.12
N ASP A 235 4.54 -10.13 -2.16
CA ASP A 235 4.00 -10.66 -3.40
C ASP A 235 3.96 -12.20 -3.33
N HIS A 236 2.80 -12.76 -3.68
CA HIS A 236 2.56 -14.19 -3.77
C HIS A 236 2.50 -14.68 -5.22
N HIS A 237 2.79 -13.81 -6.20
CA HIS A 237 2.84 -14.17 -7.61
C HIS A 237 4.15 -14.89 -7.92
N GLY A 238 4.12 -16.19 -8.04
CA GLY A 238 5.32 -17.02 -8.23
C GLY A 238 6.02 -17.37 -6.91
N PRO A 239 7.36 -17.34 -6.85
CA PRO A 239 8.09 -17.46 -5.59
C PRO A 239 7.75 -16.29 -4.69
N ILE A 240 7.40 -16.57 -3.42
CA ILE A 240 7.05 -15.51 -2.46
C ILE A 240 8.19 -14.49 -2.39
N PHE A 241 7.89 -13.25 -2.73
CA PHE A 241 8.77 -12.11 -2.57
C PHE A 241 8.29 -11.26 -1.39
N ARG A 242 9.19 -10.88 -0.50
CA ARG A 242 8.88 -10.07 0.68
C ARG A 242 9.82 -8.88 0.75
N SER A 243 9.26 -7.69 0.67
CA SER A 243 9.94 -6.42 0.82
C SER A 243 9.61 -5.78 2.17
N GLU A 244 10.59 -5.19 2.84
CA GLU A 244 10.44 -4.58 4.17
C GLU A 244 11.08 -3.20 4.22
N LEU A 245 10.44 -2.29 4.96
CA LEU A 245 10.94 -0.95 5.18
C LEU A 245 12.24 -0.96 6.00
N VAL A 246 13.34 -0.48 5.42
CA VAL A 246 14.65 -0.43 6.06
C VAL A 246 15.07 0.99 6.44
N SER A 247 14.58 2.03 5.75
CA SER A 247 14.88 3.40 6.16
C SER A 247 13.76 4.39 5.80
N ILE A 248 13.68 5.45 6.59
CA ILE A 248 12.94 6.67 6.26
C ILE A 248 13.95 7.82 6.36
N SER A 249 14.09 8.58 5.29
CA SER A 249 15.02 9.71 5.22
C SER A 249 14.35 10.92 4.56
N THR A 250 15.07 12.02 4.45
CA THR A 250 14.60 13.19 3.70
C THR A 250 15.34 13.30 2.38
N THR A 251 14.74 13.96 1.38
CA THR A 251 15.34 14.18 0.05
C THR A 251 16.75 14.78 0.13
N ALA A 252 17.01 15.68 1.07
CA ALA A 252 18.33 16.26 1.29
C ALA A 252 19.41 15.23 1.73
N SER A 253 18.98 14.16 2.41
CA SER A 253 19.86 13.05 2.81
C SER A 253 20.00 12.01 1.71
N ALA A 254 18.94 11.74 0.95
CA ALA A 254 18.93 10.78 -0.15
C ALA A 254 19.77 11.23 -1.35
N LEU A 255 19.81 12.53 -1.65
CA LEU A 255 20.60 13.10 -2.74
C LEU A 255 22.12 12.89 -2.60
N LYS A 256 22.63 12.52 -1.42
CA LYS A 256 24.04 12.15 -1.26
C LYS A 256 24.42 10.85 -1.97
N PHE A 257 23.44 10.07 -2.42
CA PHE A 257 23.66 8.79 -3.10
C PHE A 257 23.42 8.82 -4.62
N ARG A 258 22.95 9.95 -5.19
CA ARG A 258 22.66 10.00 -6.64
C ARG A 258 22.81 11.37 -7.28
N THR A 259 23.61 11.39 -8.36
CA THR A 259 23.42 12.33 -9.47
C THR A 259 22.56 11.62 -10.51
N VAL A 260 21.28 11.94 -10.57
CA VAL A 260 20.39 11.48 -11.66
C VAL A 260 20.72 12.28 -12.90
N PRO A 261 20.95 11.64 -14.08
CA PRO A 261 21.00 12.34 -15.35
C PRO A 261 19.64 13.01 -15.61
N LYS A 262 19.66 14.30 -15.92
CA LYS A 262 18.45 15.00 -16.39
C LYS A 262 18.13 14.51 -17.79
N HIS A 263 16.94 14.01 -18.01
CA HIS A 263 16.35 13.77 -19.32
C HIS A 263 15.92 15.08 -19.97
#